data_303439dac9e5463c7c7cc6a418ce150e
#
_entry.id   303439dac9e5463c7c7cc6a418ce150e
#
_cell.length_a   1.000
_cell.length_b   1.000
_cell.length_c   1.000
_cell.angle_alpha   90.00
_cell.angle_beta   90.00
_cell.angle_gamma   90.00
#
_symmetry.space_group_name_H-M   'P 1'
#
loop_
_entity.id
_entity.type
_entity.pdbx_description
1 polymer ?
#
loop_
_entity_poly.entity_id
_entity_poly.type
_entity_poly.pdbx_seq_one_letter_code
_entity_poly.pdbx_strand_id
1 'polypeptide(L)'
;MLNNFTKREELINFLKFQYYMGVDNIFHVSGKNIDGKVKKDNNLSKRKMNIDLFQINSLEELENSIGDIRECNLKKTAKNLVFFDGNKNSNVMLIGEAPGRDEDILGKPFVGKAGKLLNKMMSSVGFSRNDLYFTNVIPWRPPGNRTPSNEEINMYRPFLIRHIQLKKP
;
A
#
# COMPACT_ATOMS: atom_id res chain seq x y z
N MET A 1 -26.59 15.22 -21.61
CA MET A 1 -25.32 14.86 -22.31
C MET A 1 -24.11 15.72 -21.87
N LEU A 2 -24.10 16.31 -20.68
CA LEU A 2 -23.04 17.24 -20.21
C LEU A 2 -22.00 16.63 -19.24
N ASN A 3 -22.12 15.33 -18.88
CA ASN A 3 -21.33 14.78 -17.78
C ASN A 3 -20.07 13.95 -18.19
N ASN A 4 -19.83 13.73 -19.48
CA ASN A 4 -18.68 12.89 -19.87
C ASN A 4 -17.41 13.67 -20.24
N PHE A 5 -17.52 14.94 -20.57
CA PHE A 5 -16.36 15.79 -20.90
C PHE A 5 -15.61 16.25 -19.65
N THR A 6 -16.31 16.65 -18.61
CA THR A 6 -15.76 17.10 -17.32
C THR A 6 -14.93 16.01 -16.61
N LYS A 7 -15.43 14.78 -16.57
CA LYS A 7 -14.69 13.67 -15.95
C LYS A 7 -13.35 13.34 -16.62
N ARG A 8 -13.28 13.49 -17.95
CA ARG A 8 -12.04 13.23 -18.69
C ARG A 8 -10.99 14.33 -18.44
N GLU A 9 -11.40 15.58 -18.40
CA GLU A 9 -10.50 16.70 -18.12
C GLU A 9 -10.00 16.68 -16.67
N GLU A 10 -10.88 16.38 -15.72
CA GLU A 10 -10.49 16.17 -14.31
C GLU A 10 -9.47 15.04 -14.17
N LEU A 11 -9.70 13.91 -14.85
CA LEU A 11 -8.75 12.80 -14.86
C LEU A 11 -7.41 13.20 -15.47
N ILE A 12 -7.40 13.91 -16.61
CA ILE A 12 -6.18 14.39 -17.26
C ILE A 12 -5.41 15.35 -16.35
N ASN A 13 -6.11 16.27 -15.68
CA ASN A 13 -5.50 17.21 -14.74
C ASN A 13 -4.95 16.51 -13.51
N PHE A 14 -5.66 15.51 -12.98
CA PHE A 14 -5.19 14.66 -11.90
C PHE A 14 -3.94 13.86 -12.29
N LEU A 15 -3.90 13.28 -13.49
CA LEU A 15 -2.74 12.54 -14.01
C LEU A 15 -1.54 13.46 -14.23
N LYS A 16 -1.75 14.66 -14.76
CA LYS A 16 -0.71 15.69 -14.90
C LYS A 16 -0.16 16.11 -13.54
N PHE A 17 -1.03 16.34 -12.56
CA PHE A 17 -0.63 16.67 -11.19
C PHE A 17 0.24 15.57 -10.60
N GLN A 18 -0.15 14.30 -10.74
CA GLN A 18 0.66 13.17 -10.25
C GLN A 18 2.03 13.10 -10.94
N TYR A 19 2.08 13.31 -12.26
CA TYR A 19 3.34 13.38 -13.01
C TYR A 19 4.26 14.49 -12.50
N TYR A 20 3.73 15.70 -12.27
CA TYR A 20 4.49 16.81 -11.68
C TYR A 20 4.98 16.54 -10.25
N MET A 21 4.27 15.69 -9.51
CA MET A 21 4.66 15.25 -8.16
C MET A 21 5.63 14.06 -8.17
N GLY A 22 6.16 13.66 -9.34
CA GLY A 22 7.12 12.57 -9.47
C GLY A 22 6.54 11.17 -9.39
N VAL A 23 5.25 11.01 -9.67
CA VAL A 23 4.60 9.69 -9.74
C VAL A 23 4.74 9.13 -11.15
N ASP A 24 5.74 8.27 -11.35
CA ASP A 24 6.06 7.72 -12.68
C ASP A 24 5.16 6.57 -13.13
N ASN A 25 4.39 5.97 -12.21
CA ASN A 25 3.56 4.80 -12.50
C ASN A 25 2.15 4.95 -11.92
N ILE A 26 1.15 5.04 -12.79
CA ILE A 26 -0.26 5.05 -12.42
C ILE A 26 -0.84 3.67 -12.75
N PHE A 27 -1.30 2.95 -11.71
CA PHE A 27 -1.99 1.68 -11.89
C PHE A 27 -3.49 1.90 -11.96
N HIS A 28 -4.09 1.65 -13.13
CA HIS A 28 -5.54 1.64 -13.30
C HIS A 28 -6.06 0.23 -13.06
N VAL A 29 -6.83 0.04 -12.00
CA VAL A 29 -7.57 -1.20 -11.77
C VAL A 29 -8.92 -1.09 -12.50
N SER A 30 -8.91 -1.32 -13.81
CA SER A 30 -10.14 -1.49 -14.61
C SER A 30 -10.36 -2.97 -14.83
N GLY A 31 -11.57 -3.47 -14.49
CA GLY A 31 -11.95 -4.88 -14.61
C GLY A 31 -12.15 -5.37 -16.05
N LYS A 32 -11.29 -5.00 -16.99
CA LYS A 32 -11.24 -5.59 -18.34
C LYS A 32 -9.81 -6.10 -18.60
N ASN A 33 -9.73 -7.38 -18.95
CA ASN A 33 -8.51 -8.04 -19.40
C ASN A 33 -7.84 -7.22 -20.50
N ILE A 34 -6.65 -6.69 -20.22
CA ILE A 34 -5.77 -6.19 -21.26
C ILE A 34 -4.83 -7.34 -21.60
N ASP A 35 -5.07 -7.99 -22.75
CA ASP A 35 -4.14 -8.96 -23.36
C ASP A 35 -2.89 -8.22 -23.88
N GLY A 36 -2.08 -7.75 -22.95
CA GLY A 36 -0.75 -7.25 -23.23
C GLY A 36 0.27 -8.35 -22.94
N LYS A 37 0.91 -8.88 -23.98
CA LYS A 37 2.05 -9.83 -23.86
C LYS A 37 3.16 -9.21 -23.02
N VAL A 38 3.12 -9.43 -21.72
CA VAL A 38 4.26 -9.21 -20.83
C VAL A 38 5.27 -10.29 -21.13
N LYS A 39 6.46 -9.92 -21.63
CA LYS A 39 7.59 -10.84 -21.76
C LYS A 39 7.83 -11.47 -20.39
N LYS A 40 7.61 -12.78 -20.30
CA LYS A 40 7.93 -13.57 -19.11
C LYS A 40 9.45 -13.64 -19.01
N ASP A 41 10.03 -12.90 -18.11
CA ASP A 41 11.37 -13.18 -17.61
C ASP A 41 11.27 -14.42 -16.72
N ASN A 42 11.60 -15.59 -17.32
CA ASN A 42 11.44 -16.93 -16.77
C ASN A 42 12.52 -17.32 -15.74
N ASN A 43 13.15 -16.38 -15.01
CA ASN A 43 14.25 -16.70 -14.10
C ASN A 43 14.14 -16.12 -12.68
N LEU A 44 12.93 -15.77 -12.20
CA LEU A 44 12.76 -15.58 -10.76
C LEU A 44 12.31 -16.91 -10.14
N SER A 45 13.18 -17.45 -9.32
CA SER A 45 13.04 -18.68 -8.55
C SER A 45 11.61 -18.87 -8.01
N LYS A 46 10.98 -19.96 -8.46
CA LYS A 46 9.69 -20.50 -7.98
C LYS A 46 9.75 -20.87 -6.49
N ARG A 47 9.77 -19.92 -5.59
CA ARG A 47 9.34 -20.14 -4.21
C ARG A 47 7.86 -19.83 -4.16
N LYS A 48 7.05 -20.88 -4.28
CA LYS A 48 5.59 -20.81 -4.19
C LYS A 48 5.21 -20.39 -2.77
N MET A 49 4.85 -19.10 -2.58
CA MET A 49 3.91 -18.78 -1.53
C MET A 49 2.54 -19.31 -1.99
N ASN A 50 2.12 -20.46 -1.44
CA ASN A 50 0.83 -21.08 -1.75
C ASN A 50 -0.33 -20.36 -1.05
N ILE A 51 -0.32 -19.02 -1.00
CA ILE A 51 -1.43 -18.24 -0.48
C ILE A 51 -2.28 -17.81 -1.67
N ASP A 52 -3.48 -18.35 -1.74
CA ASP A 52 -4.48 -17.88 -2.72
C ASP A 52 -5.12 -16.59 -2.19
N LEU A 53 -4.54 -15.45 -2.59
CA LEU A 53 -5.01 -14.15 -2.17
C LEU A 53 -6.45 -13.85 -2.61
N PHE A 54 -6.98 -14.55 -3.63
CA PHE A 54 -8.35 -14.37 -4.08
C PHE A 54 -9.38 -14.95 -3.10
N GLN A 55 -8.98 -15.90 -2.27
CA GLN A 55 -9.84 -16.49 -1.23
C GLN A 55 -9.91 -15.63 0.04
N ILE A 56 -9.03 -14.64 0.20
CA ILE A 56 -9.01 -13.74 1.35
C ILE A 56 -10.11 -12.68 1.15
N ASN A 57 -11.13 -12.68 2.01
CA ASN A 57 -12.31 -11.84 1.86
C ASN A 57 -12.44 -10.74 2.91
N SER A 58 -11.52 -10.66 3.87
CA SER A 58 -11.51 -9.62 4.89
C SER A 58 -10.10 -9.06 5.13
N LEU A 59 -10.03 -7.84 5.70
CA LEU A 59 -8.76 -7.24 6.12
C LEU A 59 -8.09 -8.04 7.22
N GLU A 60 -8.86 -8.67 8.10
CA GLU A 60 -8.35 -9.51 9.19
C GLU A 60 -7.69 -10.78 8.64
N GLU A 61 -8.33 -11.45 7.70
CA GLU A 61 -7.73 -12.61 7.01
C GLU A 61 -6.44 -12.22 6.29
N LEU A 62 -6.41 -11.04 5.66
CA LEU A 62 -5.22 -10.54 4.97
C LEU A 62 -4.08 -10.26 5.96
N GLU A 63 -4.37 -9.61 7.08
CA GLU A 63 -3.42 -9.34 8.15
C GLU A 63 -2.81 -10.63 8.69
N ASN A 64 -3.64 -11.62 9.01
CA ASN A 64 -3.21 -12.94 9.46
C ASN A 64 -2.33 -13.65 8.42
N SER A 65 -2.74 -13.62 7.15
CA SER A 65 -1.97 -14.23 6.05
C SER A 65 -0.57 -13.61 5.89
N ILE A 66 -0.44 -12.30 6.06
CA ILE A 66 0.86 -11.60 6.06
C ILE A 66 1.66 -12.00 7.32
N GLY A 67 0.98 -12.10 8.47
CA GLY A 67 1.56 -12.55 9.73
C GLY A 67 2.13 -13.96 9.65
N ASP A 68 1.52 -14.85 8.89
CA ASP A 68 1.92 -16.26 8.77
C ASP A 68 3.05 -16.52 7.77
N ILE A 69 3.48 -15.52 6.99
CA ILE A 69 4.62 -15.68 6.08
C ILE A 69 5.89 -16.03 6.87
N ARG A 70 6.39 -17.25 6.68
CA ARG A 70 7.55 -17.77 7.41
C ARG A 70 8.89 -17.35 6.79
N GLU A 71 8.95 -17.28 5.47
CA GLU A 71 10.18 -17.01 4.70
C GLU A 71 10.41 -15.51 4.44
N CYS A 72 10.16 -14.66 5.44
CA CYS A 72 10.39 -13.23 5.33
C CYS A 72 11.53 -12.76 6.25
N ASN A 73 12.61 -12.29 5.67
CA ASN A 73 13.75 -11.79 6.44
C ASN A 73 13.41 -10.51 7.23
N LEU A 74 12.52 -9.66 6.71
CA LEU A 74 12.06 -8.46 7.41
C LEU A 74 11.30 -8.81 8.69
N LYS A 75 10.43 -9.82 8.64
CA LYS A 75 9.70 -10.29 9.82
C LYS A 75 10.62 -10.76 10.94
N LYS A 76 11.79 -11.37 10.60
CA LYS A 76 12.75 -11.87 11.62
C LYS A 76 13.39 -10.73 12.41
N THR A 77 13.46 -9.53 11.86
CA THR A 77 14.15 -8.37 12.46
C THR A 77 13.20 -7.30 12.98
N ALA A 78 11.96 -7.30 12.53
CA ALA A 78 10.91 -6.39 13.01
C ALA A 78 10.29 -6.90 14.31
N LYS A 79 9.76 -5.98 15.12
CA LYS A 79 9.07 -6.31 16.38
C LYS A 79 7.59 -6.63 16.13
N ASN A 80 6.92 -5.80 15.32
CA ASN A 80 5.49 -5.88 15.08
C ASN A 80 5.19 -5.82 13.59
N LEU A 81 4.10 -6.49 13.22
CA LEU A 81 3.40 -6.25 11.96
C LEU A 81 2.76 -4.85 12.01
N VAL A 82 3.05 -4.03 11.01
CA VAL A 82 2.45 -2.70 10.86
C VAL A 82 1.47 -2.76 9.69
N PHE A 83 0.22 -3.14 9.97
CA PHE A 83 -0.74 -3.42 8.91
C PHE A 83 -1.53 -2.18 8.50
N PHE A 84 -2.31 -1.60 9.40
CA PHE A 84 -3.01 -0.34 9.15
C PHE A 84 -3.29 0.43 10.45
N ASP A 85 -3.71 1.71 10.31
CA ASP A 85 -4.30 2.53 11.37
C ASP A 85 -5.27 3.56 10.78
N GLY A 86 -6.08 4.17 11.64
CA GLY A 86 -7.09 5.14 11.24
C GLY A 86 -8.48 4.53 11.02
N ASN A 87 -9.27 5.14 10.14
CA ASN A 87 -10.68 4.81 9.95
C ASN A 87 -10.88 3.77 8.84
N LYS A 88 -11.41 2.60 9.19
CA LYS A 88 -11.75 1.54 8.23
C LYS A 88 -12.77 1.98 7.17
N ASN A 89 -13.60 2.97 7.48
CA ASN A 89 -14.64 3.47 6.58
C ASN A 89 -14.22 4.71 5.78
N SER A 90 -12.96 5.17 5.92
CA SER A 90 -12.46 6.31 5.17
C SER A 90 -12.43 6.04 3.66
N ASN A 91 -12.76 7.02 2.83
CA ASN A 91 -12.58 6.97 1.38
C ASN A 91 -11.19 7.47 0.95
N VAL A 92 -10.33 7.83 1.91
CA VAL A 92 -8.97 8.31 1.64
C VAL A 92 -7.96 7.36 2.30
N MET A 93 -7.14 6.72 1.47
CA MET A 93 -6.09 5.80 1.89
C MET A 93 -4.73 6.40 1.61
N LEU A 94 -3.90 6.52 2.64
CA LEU A 94 -2.52 6.99 2.56
C LEU A 94 -1.57 5.79 2.67
N ILE A 95 -0.72 5.61 1.67
CA ILE A 95 0.19 4.47 1.56
C ILE A 95 1.63 4.99 1.64
N GLY A 96 2.34 4.61 2.71
CA GLY A 96 3.77 4.86 2.85
C GLY A 96 4.62 3.73 2.25
N GLU A 97 5.93 3.89 2.27
CA GLU A 97 6.87 2.89 1.76
C GLU A 97 7.02 1.70 2.73
N ALA A 98 7.43 1.96 3.96
CA ALA A 98 7.71 0.96 4.99
C ALA A 98 7.64 1.58 6.38
N PRO A 99 7.47 0.76 7.45
CA PRO A 99 7.52 1.24 8.83
C PRO A 99 8.91 1.71 9.24
N GLY A 100 8.96 2.81 10.00
CA GLY A 100 10.14 3.22 10.76
C GLY A 100 10.19 2.56 12.14
N ARG A 101 11.12 3.06 12.98
CA ARG A 101 11.33 2.53 14.34
C ARG A 101 10.11 2.68 15.24
N ASP A 102 9.48 3.86 15.22
CA ASP A 102 8.36 4.15 16.10
C ASP A 102 7.13 3.34 15.68
N GLU A 103 6.92 3.19 14.36
CA GLU A 103 5.88 2.36 13.77
C GLU A 103 6.05 0.88 14.15
N ASP A 104 7.28 0.37 14.08
CA ASP A 104 7.61 -1.00 14.45
C ASP A 104 7.39 -1.28 15.94
N ILE A 105 7.67 -0.28 16.81
CA ILE A 105 7.43 -0.40 18.26
C ILE A 105 5.94 -0.42 18.59
N LEU A 106 5.14 0.42 17.92
CA LEU A 106 3.72 0.61 18.21
C LEU A 106 2.80 -0.29 17.38
N GLY A 107 3.31 -0.94 16.33
CA GLY A 107 2.50 -1.73 15.39
C GLY A 107 1.56 -0.88 14.52
N LYS A 108 1.80 0.43 14.39
CA LYS A 108 0.92 1.38 13.71
C LYS A 108 1.68 2.21 12.67
N PRO A 109 1.15 2.41 11.45
CA PRO A 109 1.78 3.23 10.44
C PRO A 109 1.69 4.73 10.78
N PHE A 110 2.67 5.52 10.31
CA PHE A 110 2.68 6.98 10.40
C PHE A 110 2.55 7.54 11.83
N VAL A 111 3.28 6.98 12.79
CA VAL A 111 3.33 7.46 14.19
C VAL A 111 4.64 8.17 14.55
N GLY A 112 5.70 7.98 13.76
CA GLY A 112 6.99 8.64 13.92
C GLY A 112 7.00 10.10 13.44
N LYS A 113 8.19 10.66 13.26
CA LYS A 113 8.37 12.08 12.88
C LYS A 113 7.66 12.43 11.57
N ALA A 114 7.82 11.62 10.52
CA ALA A 114 7.15 11.83 9.24
C ALA A 114 5.62 11.75 9.35
N GLY A 115 5.10 10.79 10.11
CA GLY A 115 3.67 10.65 10.38
C GLY A 115 3.08 11.82 11.15
N LYS A 116 3.80 12.35 12.14
CA LYS A 116 3.40 13.57 12.87
C LYS A 116 3.36 14.79 11.96
N LEU A 117 4.31 14.93 11.04
CA LEU A 117 4.29 15.99 10.03
C LEU A 117 3.11 15.82 9.08
N LEU A 118 2.89 14.61 8.56
CA LEU A 118 1.75 14.29 7.70
C LEU A 118 0.41 14.64 8.38
N ASN A 119 0.23 14.26 9.66
CA ASN A 119 -0.97 14.60 10.41
C ASN A 119 -1.19 16.12 10.50
N LYS A 120 -0.13 16.93 10.69
CA LYS A 120 -0.23 18.40 10.67
C LYS A 120 -0.63 18.93 9.29
N MET A 121 -0.04 18.38 8.22
CA MET A 121 -0.39 18.77 6.84
C MET A 121 -1.84 18.41 6.53
N MET A 122 -2.31 17.23 6.89
CA MET A 122 -3.70 16.83 6.69
C MET A 122 -4.67 17.67 7.51
N SER A 123 -4.30 18.02 8.75
CA SER A 123 -5.10 18.92 9.58
C SER A 123 -5.24 20.33 8.98
N SER A 124 -4.23 20.84 8.29
CA SER A 124 -4.30 22.17 7.65
C SER A 124 -5.30 22.23 6.48
N VAL A 125 -5.67 21.08 5.92
CA VAL A 125 -6.70 20.93 4.86
C VAL A 125 -7.99 20.30 5.38
N GLY A 126 -8.18 20.25 6.70
CA GLY A 126 -9.44 19.86 7.35
C GLY A 126 -9.59 18.37 7.64
N PHE A 127 -8.56 17.54 7.43
CA PHE A 127 -8.61 16.12 7.77
C PHE A 127 -7.94 15.82 9.11
N SER A 128 -8.65 15.13 9.98
CA SER A 128 -8.06 14.51 11.18
C SER A 128 -7.53 13.10 10.85
N ARG A 129 -6.72 12.52 11.74
CA ARG A 129 -6.27 11.12 11.59
C ARG A 129 -7.44 10.14 11.52
N ASN A 130 -8.55 10.45 12.20
CA ASN A 130 -9.75 9.61 12.21
C ASN A 130 -10.58 9.69 10.90
N ASP A 131 -10.25 10.60 10.01
CA ASP A 131 -10.89 10.71 8.69
C ASP A 131 -10.12 9.95 7.61
N LEU A 132 -8.96 9.39 7.95
CA LEU A 132 -8.01 8.82 7.02
C LEU A 132 -7.73 7.35 7.36
N TYR A 133 -7.30 6.58 6.35
CA TYR A 133 -6.78 5.22 6.47
C TYR A 133 -5.31 5.20 6.11
N PHE A 134 -4.48 4.58 6.94
CA PHE A 134 -3.03 4.55 6.74
C PHE A 134 -2.51 3.12 6.62
N THR A 135 -1.63 2.88 5.68
CA THR A 135 -0.87 1.63 5.53
C THR A 135 0.48 1.88 4.85
N ASN A 136 1.26 0.84 4.64
CA ASN A 136 2.52 0.88 3.90
C ASN A 136 2.56 -0.18 2.79
N VAL A 137 3.44 0.01 1.80
CA VAL A 137 3.74 -1.02 0.79
C VAL A 137 4.31 -2.26 1.47
N ILE A 138 5.23 -2.07 2.43
CA ILE A 138 5.86 -3.13 3.21
C ILE A 138 5.35 -3.07 4.65
N PRO A 139 4.84 -4.19 5.20
CA PRO A 139 4.26 -4.20 6.54
C PRO A 139 5.29 -4.44 7.67
N TRP A 140 6.54 -4.73 7.34
CA TRP A 140 7.62 -4.99 8.30
C TRP A 140 8.74 -3.98 8.16
N ARG A 141 9.30 -3.53 9.26
CA ARG A 141 10.39 -2.57 9.28
C ARG A 141 11.67 -3.15 8.68
N PRO A 142 12.28 -2.51 7.65
CA PRO A 142 13.61 -2.89 7.19
C PRO A 142 14.70 -2.59 8.24
N PRO A 143 15.71 -3.45 8.38
CA PRO A 143 16.84 -3.22 9.31
C PRO A 143 17.48 -1.85 9.09
N GLY A 144 17.71 -1.12 10.19
CA GLY A 144 18.32 0.21 10.12
C GLY A 144 17.48 1.29 9.42
N ASN A 145 16.18 1.06 9.16
CA ASN A 145 15.30 1.91 8.36
C ASN A 145 15.83 2.13 6.93
N ARG A 146 16.52 1.15 6.35
CA ARG A 146 16.94 1.23 4.95
C ARG A 146 15.73 1.22 4.01
N THR A 147 15.92 1.72 2.81
CA THR A 147 14.94 1.55 1.73
C THR A 147 14.73 0.04 1.45
N PRO A 148 13.47 -0.40 1.27
CA PRO A 148 13.17 -1.76 0.86
C PRO A 148 13.79 -2.14 -0.48
N SER A 149 14.19 -3.41 -0.64
CA SER A 149 14.66 -3.89 -1.92
C SER A 149 13.50 -4.16 -2.89
N ASN A 150 13.83 -4.23 -4.20
CA ASN A 150 12.83 -4.57 -5.21
C ASN A 150 12.19 -5.95 -4.97
N GLU A 151 12.96 -6.91 -4.46
CA GLU A 151 12.46 -8.25 -4.11
C GLU A 151 11.45 -8.19 -2.96
N GLU A 152 11.74 -7.35 -1.94
CA GLU A 152 10.84 -7.13 -0.80
C GLU A 152 9.55 -6.45 -1.26
N ILE A 153 9.65 -5.41 -2.11
CA ILE A 153 8.49 -4.73 -2.69
C ILE A 153 7.66 -5.72 -3.54
N ASN A 154 8.29 -6.51 -4.40
CA ASN A 154 7.60 -7.47 -5.25
C ASN A 154 6.93 -8.60 -4.44
N MET A 155 7.49 -8.98 -3.30
CA MET A 155 6.89 -9.95 -2.37
C MET A 155 5.57 -9.43 -1.80
N TYR A 156 5.53 -8.16 -1.35
CA TYR A 156 4.35 -7.59 -0.67
C TYR A 156 3.35 -6.92 -1.59
N ARG A 157 3.73 -6.58 -2.83
CA ARG A 157 2.86 -5.95 -3.82
C ARG A 157 1.52 -6.67 -4.03
N PRO A 158 1.44 -8.02 -4.15
CA PRO A 158 0.16 -8.71 -4.29
C PRO A 158 -0.75 -8.52 -3.07
N PHE A 159 -0.18 -8.51 -1.86
CA PHE A 159 -0.92 -8.26 -0.61
C PHE A 159 -1.44 -6.83 -0.55
N LEU A 160 -0.64 -5.83 -0.95
CA LEU A 160 -1.09 -4.44 -1.02
C LEU A 160 -2.23 -4.26 -2.01
N ILE A 161 -2.15 -4.89 -3.20
CA ILE A 161 -3.24 -4.86 -4.18
C ILE A 161 -4.52 -5.44 -3.57
N ARG A 162 -4.42 -6.60 -2.88
CA ARG A 162 -5.57 -7.20 -2.20
C ARG A 162 -6.10 -6.32 -1.08
N HIS A 163 -5.22 -5.66 -0.32
CA HIS A 163 -5.57 -4.70 0.73
C HIS A 163 -6.43 -3.56 0.16
N ILE A 164 -6.00 -2.94 -0.94
CA ILE A 164 -6.74 -1.88 -1.62
C ILE A 164 -8.11 -2.39 -2.12
N GLN A 165 -8.16 -3.60 -2.70
CA GLN A 165 -9.41 -4.20 -3.18
C GLN A 165 -10.42 -4.48 -2.06
N LEU A 166 -9.95 -4.90 -0.88
CA LEU A 166 -10.79 -5.15 0.28
C LEU A 166 -11.23 -3.85 0.95
N LYS A 167 -10.33 -2.87 1.05
CA LYS A 167 -10.61 -1.58 1.68
C LYS A 167 -11.53 -0.71 0.84
N LYS A 168 -11.40 -0.70 -0.48
CA LYS A 168 -12.18 0.11 -1.44
C LYS A 168 -12.22 1.59 -1.07
N PRO A 169 -11.05 2.25 -0.96
CA PRO A 169 -10.99 3.65 -0.62
C PRO A 169 -11.61 4.55 -1.68
#